data_59ed8f235021c31e5befbdd329264d33
#
_entry.id   59ed8f235021c31e5befbdd329264d33
#
_cell.length_a   1.000
_cell.length_b   1.000
_cell.length_c   1.000
_cell.angle_alpha   90.00
_cell.angle_beta   90.00
_cell.angle_gamma   90.00
#
_symmetry.space_group_name_H-M   'P 1'
#
loop_
_entity.id
_entity.type
_entity.pdbx_description
1 polymer ?
#
loop_
_entity_poly.entity_id
_entity_poly.type
_entity_poly.pdbx_seq_one_letter_code
_entity_poly.pdbx_strand_id
1 'polypeptide(L)'
;MLDQHRDALKERFPMPSADALQRRRGGRAAKIVLPLLLITATGVFIADPAWQVHDYRSAVGERRGIRLPDGSHLLLDAGTHLQVRRHIRSRQVVLVQGQARFQVQHSTWRPFEVEAGAVHVRNYGTVFDVDRQGNLSEVTLWRGEVGVRVDGGGAEQRLKPGQRVLAQPGSLSPPEAVDPDRADWTRGRLQFDRMPLAEVLRILQRYHDRPIVLDDPVLGPLQVSGVFDADRAETVLALLPEILPVQVHTASDGSLHLRARD
;
A
#
# COMPACT_ATOMS: atom_id res chain seq x y z
N MET A 1 66.85 49.47 -30.03
CA MET A 1 67.53 48.50 -29.10
C MET A 1 66.59 47.77 -28.16
N LEU A 2 65.48 48.36 -27.72
CA LEU A 2 64.50 47.69 -26.80
C LEU A 2 63.64 46.63 -27.45
N ASP A 3 63.28 46.72 -28.74
CA ASP A 3 62.41 45.76 -29.44
C ASP A 3 63.12 44.44 -29.80
N GLN A 4 64.41 44.45 -30.08
CA GLN A 4 65.19 43.24 -30.35
C GLN A 4 65.30 42.31 -29.11
N HIS A 5 65.36 42.89 -27.92
CA HIS A 5 65.38 42.09 -26.68
C HIS A 5 64.04 41.50 -26.32
N ARG A 6 62.98 42.13 -26.77
CA ARG A 6 61.61 41.68 -26.50
C ARG A 6 61.21 40.42 -27.30
N ASP A 7 61.72 40.35 -28.54
CA ASP A 7 61.41 39.16 -29.40
C ASP A 7 62.31 37.98 -29.01
N ALA A 8 63.54 38.18 -28.60
CA ALA A 8 64.42 37.14 -28.05
C ALA A 8 63.86 36.53 -26.71
N LEU A 9 63.21 37.36 -25.90
CA LEU A 9 62.53 36.90 -24.68
C LEU A 9 61.25 36.10 -24.96
N LYS A 10 60.50 36.43 -26.00
CA LYS A 10 59.28 35.66 -26.43
C LYS A 10 59.64 34.28 -26.99
N GLU A 11 60.78 34.17 -27.70
CA GLU A 11 61.25 32.86 -28.18
C GLU A 11 61.73 31.95 -27.04
N ARG A 12 62.37 32.56 -26.03
CA ARG A 12 62.92 31.78 -24.90
C ARG A 12 61.90 31.39 -23.84
N PHE A 13 60.73 32.08 -23.81
CA PHE A 13 59.60 31.82 -22.92
C PHE A 13 58.30 31.94 -23.69
N PRO A 14 57.97 30.90 -24.47
CA PRO A 14 56.68 30.88 -25.22
C PRO A 14 55.53 30.94 -24.23
N MET A 15 54.74 32.01 -24.32
CA MET A 15 53.50 32.09 -23.54
C MET A 15 52.53 31.02 -24.02
N PRO A 16 51.99 30.23 -23.12
CA PRO A 16 51.02 29.20 -23.50
C PRO A 16 49.83 29.87 -24.17
N SER A 17 49.39 29.35 -25.29
CA SER A 17 48.21 29.83 -26.02
C SER A 17 46.97 29.75 -25.12
N ALA A 18 46.04 30.70 -25.29
CA ALA A 18 44.79 30.73 -24.54
C ALA A 18 44.02 29.39 -24.62
N ASP A 19 44.12 28.70 -25.78
CA ASP A 19 43.52 27.37 -26.00
C ASP A 19 44.19 26.26 -25.15
N ALA A 20 45.53 26.37 -24.90
CA ALA A 20 46.25 25.40 -24.05
C ALA A 20 45.84 25.55 -22.56
N LEU A 21 45.55 26.77 -22.13
CA LEU A 21 45.08 27.07 -20.77
C LEU A 21 43.61 26.66 -20.57
N GLN A 22 42.72 26.82 -21.59
CA GLN A 22 41.36 26.37 -21.56
C GLN A 22 41.27 24.82 -21.57
N ARG A 23 42.06 24.13 -22.40
CA ARG A 23 42.11 22.64 -22.41
C ARG A 23 42.59 22.06 -21.06
N ARG A 24 43.57 22.69 -20.41
CA ARG A 24 44.06 22.25 -19.08
C ARG A 24 43.06 22.49 -17.96
N ARG A 25 42.27 23.56 -18.00
CA ARG A 25 41.20 23.84 -17.03
C ARG A 25 39.99 22.88 -17.21
N GLY A 26 39.56 22.62 -18.45
CA GLY A 26 38.51 21.68 -18.76
C GLY A 26 38.83 20.26 -18.31
N GLY A 27 40.04 19.78 -18.52
CA GLY A 27 40.43 18.40 -18.15
C GLY A 27 40.52 18.15 -16.63
N ARG A 28 40.87 19.19 -15.83
CA ARG A 28 40.89 19.06 -14.37
C ARG A 28 39.47 19.11 -13.75
N ALA A 29 38.62 20.00 -14.25
CA ALA A 29 37.23 20.08 -13.84
C ALA A 29 36.47 18.77 -14.16
N ALA A 30 36.67 18.21 -15.36
CA ALA A 30 36.04 16.93 -15.75
C ALA A 30 36.49 15.76 -14.85
N LYS A 31 37.75 15.75 -14.39
CA LYS A 31 38.26 14.70 -13.47
C LYS A 31 37.62 14.74 -12.08
N ILE A 32 37.05 15.87 -11.64
CA ILE A 32 36.37 16.02 -10.35
C ILE A 32 34.87 15.94 -10.51
N VAL A 33 34.32 16.55 -11.56
CA VAL A 33 32.87 16.60 -11.80
C VAL A 33 32.32 15.22 -12.14
N LEU A 34 32.99 14.42 -12.97
CA LEU A 34 32.52 13.09 -13.36
C LEU A 34 32.39 12.12 -12.18
N PRO A 35 33.40 11.94 -11.29
CA PRO A 35 33.20 11.07 -10.11
C PRO A 35 32.17 11.62 -9.14
N LEU A 36 32.05 12.94 -8.97
CA LEU A 36 30.99 13.52 -8.13
C LEU A 36 29.59 13.22 -8.68
N LEU A 37 29.39 13.35 -9.99
CA LEU A 37 28.13 12.96 -10.66
C LEU A 37 27.84 11.47 -10.50
N LEU A 38 28.84 10.61 -10.62
CA LEU A 38 28.69 9.18 -10.40
C LEU A 38 28.30 8.86 -8.95
N ILE A 39 28.94 9.51 -7.97
CA ILE A 39 28.62 9.33 -6.55
C ILE A 39 27.19 9.79 -6.25
N THR A 40 26.80 10.97 -6.75
CA THR A 40 25.43 11.49 -6.55
C THR A 40 24.39 10.62 -7.25
N ALA A 41 24.65 10.20 -8.50
CA ALA A 41 23.75 9.30 -9.23
C ALA A 41 23.61 7.95 -8.53
N THR A 42 24.72 7.38 -8.03
CA THR A 42 24.73 6.15 -7.24
C THR A 42 23.98 6.35 -5.92
N GLY A 43 24.19 7.46 -5.24
CA GLY A 43 23.45 7.81 -4.00
C GLY A 43 21.94 7.91 -4.23
N VAL A 44 21.49 8.60 -5.28
CA VAL A 44 20.09 8.71 -5.67
C VAL A 44 19.53 7.32 -6.06
N PHE A 45 20.31 6.54 -6.81
CA PHE A 45 19.90 5.20 -7.21
C PHE A 45 19.73 4.24 -6.02
N ILE A 46 20.60 4.32 -5.01
CA ILE A 46 20.53 3.50 -3.78
C ILE A 46 19.38 3.97 -2.90
N ALA A 47 19.23 5.29 -2.70
CA ALA A 47 18.17 5.86 -1.87
C ALA A 47 16.77 5.65 -2.44
N ASP A 48 16.66 5.39 -3.75
CA ASP A 48 15.41 5.17 -4.49
C ASP A 48 14.27 6.12 -4.07
N PRO A 49 14.46 7.45 -4.10
CA PRO A 49 13.44 8.37 -3.62
C PRO A 49 12.17 8.30 -4.46
N ALA A 50 11.02 8.46 -3.80
CA ALA A 50 9.77 8.62 -4.51
C ALA A 50 9.78 9.95 -5.27
N TRP A 51 9.61 9.90 -6.60
CA TRP A 51 9.56 11.11 -7.44
C TRP A 51 8.13 11.53 -7.77
N GLN A 52 7.15 10.68 -7.53
CA GLN A 52 5.73 10.95 -7.73
C GLN A 52 4.89 10.17 -6.71
N VAL A 53 3.90 10.84 -6.12
CA VAL A 53 2.94 10.25 -5.19
C VAL A 53 1.53 10.60 -5.68
N HIS A 54 0.68 9.57 -5.78
CA HIS A 54 -0.73 9.72 -6.11
C HIS A 54 -1.59 9.17 -4.99
N ASP A 55 -2.53 9.97 -4.52
CA ASP A 55 -3.54 9.56 -3.55
C ASP A 55 -4.79 9.04 -4.27
N TYR A 56 -5.31 7.90 -3.80
CA TYR A 56 -6.55 7.32 -4.28
C TYR A 56 -7.45 7.01 -3.10
N ARG A 57 -8.72 7.38 -3.24
CA ARG A 57 -9.73 7.13 -2.23
C ARG A 57 -10.99 6.62 -2.88
N SER A 58 -11.69 5.72 -2.21
CA SER A 58 -13.08 5.34 -2.50
C SER A 58 -13.99 5.93 -1.43
N ALA A 59 -15.18 6.32 -1.83
CA ALA A 59 -16.21 6.77 -0.90
C ALA A 59 -16.81 5.59 -0.11
N VAL A 60 -17.64 5.90 0.87
CA VAL A 60 -18.47 4.91 1.57
C VAL A 60 -19.38 4.20 0.53
N GLY A 61 -19.47 2.89 0.59
CA GLY A 61 -20.25 2.08 -0.36
C GLY A 61 -19.66 2.00 -1.78
N GLU A 62 -18.63 2.77 -2.10
CA GLU A 62 -18.03 2.79 -3.44
C GLU A 62 -16.89 1.79 -3.57
N ARG A 63 -16.94 0.94 -4.60
CA ARG A 63 -15.79 0.15 -5.06
C ARG A 63 -15.17 0.82 -6.28
N ARG A 64 -13.87 1.07 -6.23
CA ARG A 64 -13.16 1.84 -7.25
C ARG A 64 -12.02 1.09 -7.89
N GLY A 65 -12.10 0.87 -9.21
CA GLY A 65 -11.02 0.31 -10.01
C GLY A 65 -10.01 1.36 -10.45
N ILE A 66 -8.72 1.05 -10.33
CA ILE A 66 -7.61 1.91 -10.74
C ILE A 66 -6.68 1.10 -11.62
N ARG A 67 -6.31 1.66 -12.75
CA ARG A 67 -5.27 1.10 -13.62
C ARG A 67 -4.00 1.91 -13.47
N LEU A 68 -2.91 1.25 -13.07
CA LEU A 68 -1.61 1.87 -12.96
C LEU A 68 -0.89 1.90 -14.32
N PRO A 69 0.06 2.85 -14.52
CA PRO A 69 0.80 2.95 -15.78
C PRO A 69 1.68 1.74 -16.11
N ASP A 70 2.00 0.90 -15.13
CA ASP A 70 2.76 -0.35 -15.31
C ASP A 70 1.88 -1.53 -15.75
N GLY A 71 0.57 -1.29 -15.98
CA GLY A 71 -0.41 -2.31 -16.33
C GLY A 71 -1.03 -3.04 -15.15
N SER A 72 -0.60 -2.77 -13.92
CA SER A 72 -1.24 -3.33 -12.72
C SER A 72 -2.63 -2.75 -12.51
N HIS A 73 -3.54 -3.56 -11.96
CA HIS A 73 -4.90 -3.15 -11.62
C HIS A 73 -5.10 -3.24 -10.12
N LEU A 74 -5.64 -2.18 -9.54
CA LEU A 74 -6.05 -2.12 -8.14
C LEU A 74 -7.56 -1.98 -8.10
N LEU A 75 -8.22 -2.76 -7.25
CA LEU A 75 -9.62 -2.57 -6.91
C LEU A 75 -9.68 -2.19 -5.44
N LEU A 76 -10.14 -0.99 -5.16
CA LEU A 76 -10.37 -0.48 -3.82
C LEU A 76 -11.78 -0.86 -3.37
N ASP A 77 -11.89 -1.36 -2.16
CA ASP A 77 -13.17 -1.52 -1.49
C ASP A 77 -13.69 -0.19 -0.94
N ALA A 78 -14.91 -0.16 -0.44
CA ALA A 78 -15.54 1.00 0.18
C ALA A 78 -14.69 1.59 1.32
N GLY A 79 -14.64 2.92 1.42
CA GLY A 79 -13.94 3.62 2.48
C GLY A 79 -12.41 3.42 2.49
N THR A 80 -11.82 3.06 1.36
CA THR A 80 -10.38 2.77 1.24
C THR A 80 -9.58 4.00 0.87
N HIS A 81 -8.42 4.16 1.50
CA HIS A 81 -7.43 5.18 1.16
C HIS A 81 -6.07 4.53 0.95
N LEU A 82 -5.48 4.73 -0.22
CA LEU A 82 -4.13 4.30 -0.54
C LEU A 82 -3.33 5.36 -1.30
N GLN A 83 -2.01 5.27 -1.18
CA GLN A 83 -1.05 6.12 -1.88
C GLN A 83 -0.17 5.25 -2.77
N VAL A 84 -0.06 5.60 -4.04
CA VAL A 84 0.88 4.97 -4.97
C VAL A 84 2.12 5.84 -5.07
N ARG A 85 3.26 5.30 -4.67
CA ARG A 85 4.57 5.97 -4.72
C ARG A 85 5.40 5.38 -5.84
N ARG A 86 5.81 6.22 -6.76
CA ARG A 86 6.65 5.80 -7.89
C ARG A 86 8.10 6.05 -7.57
N HIS A 87 8.87 4.99 -7.56
CA HIS A 87 10.31 4.97 -7.38
C HIS A 87 11.01 4.55 -8.68
N ILE A 88 12.32 4.76 -8.77
CA ILE A 88 13.10 4.34 -9.94
C ILE A 88 13.18 2.81 -9.99
N ARG A 89 13.46 2.16 -8.85
CA ARG A 89 13.74 0.73 -8.75
C ARG A 89 12.58 -0.11 -8.19
N SER A 90 11.60 0.51 -7.56
CA SER A 90 10.47 -0.18 -6.94
C SER A 90 9.13 0.45 -7.34
N ARG A 91 8.04 -0.25 -7.03
CA ARG A 91 6.65 0.20 -7.15
C ARG A 91 6.04 0.02 -5.77
N GLN A 92 5.84 1.11 -5.06
CA GLN A 92 5.35 1.05 -3.70
C GLN A 92 3.93 1.57 -3.61
N VAL A 93 3.10 0.87 -2.86
CA VAL A 93 1.75 1.30 -2.48
C VAL A 93 1.66 1.29 -0.96
N VAL A 94 1.16 2.37 -0.39
CA VAL A 94 0.85 2.47 1.03
C VAL A 94 -0.65 2.40 1.20
N LEU A 95 -1.15 1.32 1.79
CA LEU A 95 -2.55 1.20 2.19
C LEU A 95 -2.70 1.88 3.55
N VAL A 96 -3.27 3.08 3.55
CA VAL A 96 -3.47 3.88 4.76
C VAL A 96 -4.59 3.29 5.61
N GLN A 97 -5.71 2.92 4.96
CA GLN A 97 -6.85 2.25 5.59
C GLN A 97 -7.70 1.53 4.54
N GLY A 98 -8.53 0.61 4.98
CA GLY A 98 -9.50 -0.10 4.14
C GLY A 98 -8.92 -1.34 3.50
N GLN A 99 -9.51 -1.76 2.38
CA GLN A 99 -9.21 -3.02 1.71
C GLN A 99 -8.99 -2.80 0.21
N ALA A 100 -7.99 -3.47 -0.34
CA ALA A 100 -7.74 -3.42 -1.77
C ALA A 100 -7.29 -4.79 -2.30
N ARG A 101 -7.74 -5.12 -3.52
CA ARG A 101 -7.21 -6.21 -4.34
C ARG A 101 -6.17 -5.66 -5.31
N PHE A 102 -5.03 -6.31 -5.30
CA PHE A 102 -3.89 -6.01 -6.17
C PHE A 102 -3.76 -7.09 -7.22
N GLN A 103 -3.96 -6.74 -8.48
CA GLN A 103 -3.61 -7.57 -9.62
C GLN A 103 -2.37 -6.97 -10.26
N VAL A 104 -1.21 -7.47 -9.84
CA VAL A 104 0.08 -6.88 -10.18
C VAL A 104 0.64 -7.48 -11.45
N GLN A 105 1.05 -6.61 -12.38
CA GLN A 105 1.78 -7.02 -13.58
C GLN A 105 3.17 -7.52 -13.18
N HIS A 106 3.54 -8.71 -13.69
CA HIS A 106 4.84 -9.32 -13.41
C HIS A 106 6.00 -8.42 -13.84
N SER A 107 7.00 -8.28 -12.96
CA SER A 107 8.24 -7.57 -13.25
C SER A 107 9.36 -8.09 -12.37
N THR A 108 10.43 -8.60 -12.96
CA THR A 108 11.62 -9.09 -12.23
C THR A 108 12.54 -7.95 -11.77
N TRP A 109 12.48 -6.80 -12.46
CA TRP A 109 13.40 -5.67 -12.23
C TRP A 109 12.88 -4.65 -11.22
N ARG A 110 11.55 -4.58 -11.06
CA ARG A 110 10.89 -3.61 -10.18
C ARG A 110 9.86 -4.34 -9.33
N PRO A 111 10.24 -4.80 -8.13
CA PRO A 111 9.32 -5.43 -7.21
C PRO A 111 8.16 -4.47 -6.89
N PHE A 112 7.00 -5.05 -6.65
CA PHE A 112 5.84 -4.32 -6.18
C PHE A 112 5.71 -4.56 -4.68
N GLU A 113 5.69 -3.50 -3.92
CA GLU A 113 5.65 -3.53 -2.47
C GLU A 113 4.39 -2.84 -1.97
N VAL A 114 3.68 -3.50 -1.05
CA VAL A 114 2.54 -2.91 -0.36
C VAL A 114 2.89 -2.78 1.12
N GLU A 115 2.76 -1.57 1.63
CA GLU A 115 2.88 -1.24 3.03
C GLU A 115 1.49 -1.03 3.61
N ALA A 116 1.13 -1.75 4.67
CA ALA A 116 -0.14 -1.62 5.38
C ALA A 116 0.14 -1.50 6.88
N GLY A 117 0.49 -0.29 7.32
CA GLY A 117 1.01 -0.03 8.66
C GLY A 117 2.37 -0.69 8.87
N ALA A 118 2.48 -1.59 9.85
CA ALA A 118 3.70 -2.34 10.13
C ALA A 118 3.91 -3.54 9.19
N VAL A 119 2.99 -3.78 8.26
CA VAL A 119 3.00 -4.96 7.37
C VAL A 119 3.55 -4.59 6.01
N HIS A 120 4.51 -5.35 5.53
CA HIS A 120 5.13 -5.20 4.22
C HIS A 120 4.90 -6.46 3.39
N VAL A 121 4.28 -6.29 2.22
CA VAL A 121 4.01 -7.36 1.27
C VAL A 121 4.85 -7.11 0.03
N ARG A 122 5.73 -8.05 -0.30
CA ARG A 122 6.56 -8.01 -1.51
C ARG A 122 6.09 -9.04 -2.50
N ASN A 123 5.90 -8.62 -3.76
CA ASN A 123 5.49 -9.52 -4.83
C ASN A 123 6.16 -9.19 -6.17
N TYR A 124 6.10 -10.15 -7.10
CA TYR A 124 6.69 -10.03 -8.44
C TYR A 124 5.68 -10.24 -9.57
N GLY A 125 4.39 -10.44 -9.24
CA GLY A 125 3.33 -10.64 -10.23
C GLY A 125 2.29 -11.62 -9.70
N THR A 126 1.30 -11.10 -8.98
CA THR A 126 0.37 -11.89 -8.16
C THR A 126 -1.01 -11.26 -8.18
N VAL A 127 -2.01 -12.01 -7.71
CA VAL A 127 -3.31 -11.50 -7.30
C VAL A 127 -3.46 -11.75 -5.80
N PHE A 128 -3.58 -10.68 -5.03
CA PHE A 128 -3.71 -10.76 -3.58
C PHE A 128 -4.54 -9.60 -3.04
N ASP A 129 -5.10 -9.79 -1.86
CA ASP A 129 -5.85 -8.80 -1.12
C ASP A 129 -5.06 -8.37 0.11
N VAL A 130 -5.19 -7.10 0.46
CA VAL A 130 -4.76 -6.56 1.76
C VAL A 130 -5.93 -5.81 2.35
N ASP A 131 -6.32 -6.19 3.57
CA ASP A 131 -7.29 -5.48 4.40
C ASP A 131 -6.57 -4.92 5.62
N ARG A 132 -6.57 -3.61 5.76
CA ARG A 132 -5.97 -2.92 6.92
C ARG A 132 -7.06 -2.31 7.80
N GLN A 133 -7.06 -2.71 9.05
CA GLN A 133 -8.01 -2.30 10.06
C GLN A 133 -7.26 -1.83 11.31
N GLY A 134 -6.94 -0.54 11.35
CA GLY A 134 -6.10 0.03 12.41
C GLY A 134 -4.69 -0.60 12.41
N ASN A 135 -4.37 -1.35 13.47
CA ASN A 135 -3.09 -2.05 13.60
C ASN A 135 -3.10 -3.49 13.08
N LEU A 136 -4.29 -4.03 12.77
CA LEU A 136 -4.44 -5.36 12.21
C LEU A 136 -4.48 -5.27 10.68
N SER A 137 -3.76 -6.15 10.01
CA SER A 137 -3.84 -6.32 8.57
C SER A 137 -4.02 -7.79 8.23
N GLU A 138 -4.90 -8.09 7.28
CA GLU A 138 -5.04 -9.42 6.68
C GLU A 138 -4.46 -9.37 5.28
N VAL A 139 -3.62 -10.36 4.94
CA VAL A 139 -3.08 -10.54 3.59
C VAL A 139 -3.54 -11.89 3.08
N THR A 140 -4.27 -11.91 1.96
CA THR A 140 -4.77 -13.12 1.32
C THR A 140 -4.20 -13.26 -0.09
N LEU A 141 -3.60 -14.40 -0.40
CA LEU A 141 -3.04 -14.67 -1.72
C LEU A 141 -3.97 -15.55 -2.57
N TRP A 142 -4.33 -15.06 -3.76
CA TRP A 142 -5.17 -15.78 -4.71
C TRP A 142 -4.38 -16.43 -5.84
N ARG A 143 -3.30 -15.79 -6.32
CA ARG A 143 -2.47 -16.32 -7.40
C ARG A 143 -1.03 -15.81 -7.31
N GLY A 144 -0.05 -16.67 -7.59
CA GLY A 144 1.37 -16.36 -7.56
C GLY A 144 2.01 -16.63 -6.22
N GLU A 145 2.97 -15.81 -5.81
CA GLU A 145 3.69 -15.92 -4.54
C GLU A 145 3.93 -14.52 -3.95
N VAL A 146 3.69 -14.35 -2.67
CA VAL A 146 4.03 -13.12 -1.93
C VAL A 146 4.83 -13.44 -0.69
N GLY A 147 5.78 -12.58 -0.36
CA GLY A 147 6.46 -12.55 0.93
C GLY A 147 5.80 -11.50 1.83
N VAL A 148 5.44 -11.89 3.04
CA VAL A 148 4.86 -11.01 4.06
C VAL A 148 5.84 -10.87 5.22
N ARG A 149 6.14 -9.65 5.59
CA ARG A 149 7.01 -9.28 6.70
C ARG A 149 6.31 -8.24 7.59
N VAL A 150 6.65 -8.25 8.87
CA VAL A 150 6.11 -7.29 9.85
C VAL A 150 7.27 -6.58 10.54
N ASP A 151 7.13 -5.29 10.81
CA ASP A 151 8.10 -4.52 11.59
C ASP A 151 8.23 -5.08 13.00
N GLY A 152 9.48 -5.26 13.45
CA GLY A 152 9.76 -5.91 14.72
C GLY A 152 9.44 -7.40 14.76
N GLY A 153 8.99 -7.98 13.64
CA GLY A 153 8.72 -9.42 13.49
C GLY A 153 9.96 -10.21 13.07
N GLY A 154 9.75 -11.54 12.92
CA GLY A 154 10.78 -12.48 12.47
C GLY A 154 11.05 -12.43 10.95
N ALA A 155 11.43 -13.59 10.40
CA ALA A 155 11.70 -13.75 8.97
C ALA A 155 10.44 -13.51 8.11
N GLU A 156 10.67 -13.14 6.85
CA GLU A 156 9.64 -13.06 5.83
C GLU A 156 8.93 -14.40 5.65
N GLN A 157 7.61 -14.38 5.70
CA GLN A 157 6.76 -15.55 5.50
C GLN A 157 6.19 -15.56 4.09
N ARG A 158 6.38 -16.65 3.37
CA ARG A 158 5.86 -16.83 2.02
C ARG A 158 4.50 -17.49 2.05
N LEU A 159 3.54 -16.91 1.30
CA LEU A 159 2.21 -17.46 1.12
C LEU A 159 2.12 -18.21 -0.21
N LYS A 160 1.33 -19.27 -0.20
CA LYS A 160 0.86 -20.00 -1.40
C LYS A 160 -0.55 -19.56 -1.75
N PRO A 161 -0.99 -19.75 -3.01
CA PRO A 161 -2.37 -19.47 -3.40
C PRO A 161 -3.39 -20.17 -2.50
N GLY A 162 -4.45 -19.48 -2.11
CA GLY A 162 -5.46 -19.94 -1.17
C GLY A 162 -5.02 -19.85 0.30
N GLN A 163 -3.97 -19.10 0.62
CA GLN A 163 -3.57 -18.86 2.00
C GLN A 163 -3.77 -17.40 2.41
N ARG A 164 -4.05 -17.19 3.69
CA ARG A 164 -4.07 -15.88 4.35
C ARG A 164 -3.22 -15.88 5.61
N VAL A 165 -2.80 -14.69 6.03
CA VAL A 165 -2.18 -14.42 7.33
C VAL A 165 -2.81 -13.19 7.95
N LEU A 166 -2.88 -13.19 9.28
CA LEU A 166 -3.18 -12.01 10.09
C LEU A 166 -1.87 -11.44 10.62
N ALA A 167 -1.70 -10.15 10.49
CA ALA A 167 -0.48 -9.44 10.82
C ALA A 167 -0.78 -8.20 11.66
N GLN A 168 0.00 -8.02 12.71
CA GLN A 168 -0.02 -6.84 13.58
C GLN A 168 1.42 -6.49 13.98
N PRO A 169 1.70 -5.29 14.50
CA PRO A 169 3.05 -4.91 14.90
C PRO A 169 3.74 -6.00 15.75
N GLY A 170 4.90 -6.48 15.30
CA GLY A 170 5.68 -7.51 15.97
C GLY A 170 5.16 -8.95 15.87
N SER A 171 4.00 -9.19 15.24
CA SER A 171 3.39 -10.54 15.18
C SER A 171 2.79 -10.85 13.81
N LEU A 172 3.07 -12.06 13.32
CA LEU A 172 2.51 -12.61 12.10
C LEU A 172 1.94 -14.00 12.42
N SER A 173 0.66 -14.25 12.10
CA SER A 173 0.03 -15.55 12.32
C SER A 173 0.61 -16.62 11.39
N PRO A 174 0.52 -17.91 11.72
CA PRO A 174 0.72 -18.97 10.74
C PRO A 174 -0.23 -18.80 9.54
N PRO A 175 0.15 -19.28 8.34
CA PRO A 175 -0.73 -19.27 7.19
C PRO A 175 -1.94 -20.19 7.41
N GLU A 176 -3.12 -19.65 7.12
CA GLU A 176 -4.39 -20.39 7.15
C GLU A 176 -4.92 -20.57 5.73
N ALA A 177 -5.57 -21.70 5.46
CA ALA A 177 -6.26 -21.91 4.20
C ALA A 177 -7.52 -21.04 4.11
N VAL A 178 -7.74 -20.43 2.96
CA VAL A 178 -8.96 -19.67 2.65
C VAL A 178 -9.78 -20.48 1.65
N ASP A 179 -11.08 -20.60 1.92
CA ASP A 179 -12.03 -21.20 1.00
C ASP A 179 -12.06 -20.39 -0.31
N PRO A 180 -11.74 -20.99 -1.48
CA PRO A 180 -11.79 -20.31 -2.76
C PRO A 180 -13.20 -19.83 -3.14
N ASP A 181 -14.23 -20.51 -2.62
CA ASP A 181 -15.64 -20.19 -2.86
C ASP A 181 -16.17 -19.13 -1.87
N ARG A 182 -15.34 -18.68 -0.93
CA ARG A 182 -15.68 -17.59 -0.02
C ARG A 182 -16.21 -16.40 -0.83
N ALA A 183 -17.32 -15.84 -0.38
CA ALA A 183 -17.94 -14.71 -1.06
C ALA A 183 -16.92 -13.60 -1.32
N ASP A 184 -16.85 -13.21 -2.58
CA ASP A 184 -15.85 -12.27 -3.07
C ASP A 184 -16.39 -10.83 -2.94
N TRP A 185 -15.82 -10.05 -2.03
CA TRP A 185 -16.16 -8.64 -1.85
C TRP A 185 -16.02 -7.85 -3.16
N THR A 186 -15.14 -8.29 -4.07
CA THR A 186 -14.96 -7.62 -5.37
C THR A 186 -16.22 -7.72 -6.26
N ARG A 187 -17.11 -8.66 -5.94
CA ARG A 187 -18.42 -8.84 -6.58
C ARG A 187 -19.56 -8.29 -5.71
N GLY A 188 -19.25 -7.54 -4.66
CA GLY A 188 -20.24 -6.98 -3.77
C GLY A 188 -20.83 -7.96 -2.77
N ARG A 189 -20.17 -9.08 -2.50
CA ARG A 189 -20.66 -10.07 -1.54
C ARG A 189 -19.80 -10.11 -0.29
N LEU A 190 -20.41 -9.89 0.87
CA LEU A 190 -19.79 -10.01 2.18
C LEU A 190 -20.16 -11.35 2.77
N GLN A 191 -19.19 -12.16 3.11
CA GLN A 191 -19.41 -13.43 3.81
C GLN A 191 -18.86 -13.31 5.22
N PHE A 192 -19.72 -13.61 6.17
CA PHE A 192 -19.37 -13.79 7.56
C PHE A 192 -19.49 -15.27 7.92
N ASP A 193 -18.50 -15.85 8.55
CA ASP A 193 -18.51 -17.22 9.05
C ASP A 193 -18.10 -17.18 10.52
N ARG A 194 -19.09 -17.32 11.41
CA ARG A 194 -18.91 -17.21 12.86
C ARG A 194 -18.07 -15.99 13.26
N MET A 195 -18.28 -14.90 12.55
CA MET A 195 -17.52 -13.67 12.75
C MET A 195 -18.09 -12.91 13.95
N PRO A 196 -17.27 -12.42 14.89
CA PRO A 196 -17.73 -11.58 15.99
C PRO A 196 -18.53 -10.37 15.50
N LEU A 197 -19.63 -10.05 16.17
CA LEU A 197 -20.50 -8.92 15.81
C LEU A 197 -19.73 -7.60 15.73
N ALA A 198 -18.81 -7.36 16.66
CA ALA A 198 -17.97 -6.16 16.63
C ALA A 198 -17.16 -6.04 15.33
N GLU A 199 -16.70 -7.15 14.77
CA GLU A 199 -15.97 -7.18 13.50
C GLU A 199 -16.91 -6.99 12.30
N VAL A 200 -18.09 -7.63 12.34
CA VAL A 200 -19.14 -7.44 11.33
C VAL A 200 -19.55 -5.98 11.23
N LEU A 201 -19.83 -5.31 12.36
CA LEU A 201 -20.20 -3.90 12.38
C LEU A 201 -19.11 -2.99 11.82
N ARG A 202 -17.85 -3.30 12.09
CA ARG A 202 -16.71 -2.58 11.55
C ARG A 202 -16.58 -2.73 10.03
N ILE A 203 -16.87 -3.93 9.49
CA ILE A 203 -16.93 -4.14 8.04
C ILE A 203 -18.11 -3.38 7.44
N LEU A 204 -19.30 -3.47 8.05
CA LEU A 204 -20.49 -2.77 7.59
C LEU A 204 -20.33 -1.24 7.61
N GLN A 205 -19.54 -0.71 8.55
CA GLN A 205 -19.23 0.72 8.60
C GLN A 205 -18.61 1.25 7.31
N ARG A 206 -17.94 0.44 6.52
CA ARG A 206 -17.37 0.86 5.22
C ARG A 206 -18.46 1.13 4.16
N TYR A 207 -19.62 0.53 4.35
CA TYR A 207 -20.75 0.59 3.43
C TYR A 207 -21.91 1.44 3.95
N HIS A 208 -21.74 2.05 5.13
CA HIS A 208 -22.78 2.84 5.77
C HIS A 208 -22.27 4.24 6.15
N ASP A 209 -22.98 5.29 5.68
CA ASP A 209 -22.55 6.69 5.86
C ASP A 209 -22.62 7.17 7.30
N ARG A 210 -23.52 6.57 8.10
CA ARG A 210 -23.73 6.96 9.48
C ARG A 210 -22.91 6.08 10.42
N PRO A 211 -22.42 6.62 11.55
CA PRO A 211 -21.72 5.83 12.54
C PRO A 211 -22.56 4.66 13.05
N ILE A 212 -21.94 3.48 13.14
CA ILE A 212 -22.52 2.27 13.75
C ILE A 212 -21.80 2.07 15.08
N VAL A 213 -22.53 2.13 16.18
CA VAL A 213 -22.01 2.06 17.55
C VAL A 213 -22.51 0.83 18.25
N LEU A 214 -21.63 0.06 18.83
CA LEU A 214 -21.98 -1.03 19.74
C LEU A 214 -21.91 -0.49 21.17
N ASP A 215 -23.08 -0.19 21.76
CA ASP A 215 -23.17 0.43 23.08
C ASP A 215 -22.76 -0.54 24.19
N ASP A 216 -23.05 -1.83 24.02
CA ASP A 216 -22.72 -2.87 24.98
C ASP A 216 -21.59 -3.77 24.46
N PRO A 217 -20.37 -3.67 24.98
CA PRO A 217 -19.24 -4.50 24.56
C PRO A 217 -19.44 -6.00 24.75
N VAL A 218 -20.34 -6.42 25.64
CA VAL A 218 -20.70 -7.83 25.89
C VAL A 218 -21.29 -8.49 24.64
N LEU A 219 -21.93 -7.72 23.77
CA LEU A 219 -22.48 -8.19 22.50
C LEU A 219 -21.41 -8.47 21.42
N GLY A 220 -20.23 -7.88 21.59
CA GLY A 220 -19.16 -7.95 20.61
C GLY A 220 -18.77 -9.37 20.18
N PRO A 221 -18.66 -10.34 21.08
CA PRO A 221 -18.33 -11.74 20.76
C PRO A 221 -19.45 -12.54 20.10
N LEU A 222 -20.70 -12.04 20.00
CA LEU A 222 -21.79 -12.74 19.33
C LEU A 222 -21.41 -13.05 17.89
N GLN A 223 -21.68 -14.28 17.45
CA GLN A 223 -21.25 -14.75 16.15
C GLN A 223 -22.33 -14.53 15.08
N VAL A 224 -21.91 -13.98 13.96
CA VAL A 224 -22.74 -13.77 12.77
C VAL A 224 -22.23 -14.69 11.66
N SER A 225 -23.15 -15.40 11.00
CA SER A 225 -22.86 -16.19 9.80
C SER A 225 -23.88 -15.85 8.70
N GLY A 226 -23.41 -15.73 7.48
CA GLY A 226 -24.26 -15.47 6.32
C GLY A 226 -23.50 -14.85 5.16
N VAL A 227 -24.18 -14.77 4.01
CA VAL A 227 -23.69 -14.07 2.81
C VAL A 227 -24.64 -12.92 2.53
N PHE A 228 -24.10 -11.73 2.44
CA PHE A 228 -24.85 -10.49 2.33
C PHE A 228 -24.39 -9.69 1.11
N ASP A 229 -25.28 -8.85 0.61
CA ASP A 229 -24.97 -7.89 -0.44
C ASP A 229 -24.38 -6.64 0.19
N ALA A 230 -23.15 -6.27 -0.21
CA ALA A 230 -22.46 -5.09 0.27
C ALA A 230 -23.21 -3.78 -0.07
N ASP A 231 -23.89 -3.76 -1.21
CA ASP A 231 -24.67 -2.60 -1.66
C ASP A 231 -25.97 -2.43 -0.84
N ARG A 232 -26.26 -3.39 0.06
CA ARG A 232 -27.43 -3.41 0.95
C ARG A 232 -27.05 -3.57 2.43
N ALA A 233 -26.00 -2.88 2.86
CA ALA A 233 -25.52 -2.94 4.24
C ALA A 233 -26.61 -2.61 5.28
N GLU A 234 -27.54 -1.69 4.95
CA GLU A 234 -28.69 -1.37 5.79
C GLU A 234 -29.61 -2.58 6.04
N THR A 235 -29.79 -3.44 5.04
CA THR A 235 -30.59 -4.66 5.19
C THR A 235 -29.93 -5.62 6.18
N VAL A 236 -28.60 -5.71 6.19
CA VAL A 236 -27.87 -6.52 7.17
C VAL A 236 -28.12 -6.03 8.59
N LEU A 237 -28.00 -4.73 8.81
CA LEU A 237 -28.25 -4.10 10.11
C LEU A 237 -29.70 -4.33 10.58
N ALA A 238 -30.67 -4.26 9.67
CA ALA A 238 -32.06 -4.52 9.96
C ALA A 238 -32.34 -5.99 10.33
N LEU A 239 -31.56 -6.95 9.79
CA LEU A 239 -31.70 -8.38 10.08
C LEU A 239 -31.02 -8.81 11.40
N LEU A 240 -30.04 -8.05 11.90
CA LEU A 240 -29.33 -8.41 13.14
C LEU A 240 -30.27 -8.69 14.33
N PRO A 241 -31.34 -7.90 14.56
CA PRO A 241 -32.30 -8.17 15.65
C PRO A 241 -33.09 -9.47 15.48
N GLU A 242 -33.20 -10.04 14.27
CA GLU A 242 -33.88 -11.28 14.01
C GLU A 242 -33.05 -12.52 14.34
N ILE A 243 -31.70 -12.38 14.24
CA ILE A 243 -30.77 -13.50 14.41
C ILE A 243 -29.95 -13.42 15.70
N LEU A 244 -29.91 -12.27 16.35
CA LEU A 244 -29.18 -12.04 17.60
C LEU A 244 -30.07 -11.36 18.66
N PRO A 245 -29.76 -11.51 19.95
CA PRO A 245 -30.47 -10.83 21.04
C PRO A 245 -30.05 -9.34 21.11
N VAL A 246 -30.19 -8.60 20.01
CA VAL A 246 -29.85 -7.18 19.91
C VAL A 246 -31.06 -6.38 19.42
N GLN A 247 -31.05 -5.09 19.68
CA GLN A 247 -31.94 -4.13 19.07
C GLN A 247 -31.12 -2.98 18.47
N VAL A 248 -31.58 -2.48 17.32
CA VAL A 248 -30.97 -1.36 16.61
C VAL A 248 -31.80 -0.11 16.83
N HIS A 249 -31.17 0.93 17.29
CA HIS A 249 -31.79 2.22 17.58
C HIS A 249 -31.08 3.33 16.80
N THR A 250 -31.84 4.22 16.19
CA THR A 250 -31.28 5.41 15.53
C THR A 250 -31.31 6.59 16.50
N ALA A 251 -30.14 7.16 16.81
CA ALA A 251 -30.03 8.32 17.65
C ALA A 251 -30.41 9.63 16.91
N SER A 252 -30.54 10.72 17.63
CA SER A 252 -30.96 12.01 17.07
C SER A 252 -29.94 12.60 16.08
N ASP A 253 -28.66 12.22 16.17
CA ASP A 253 -27.59 12.60 15.23
C ASP A 253 -27.54 11.69 14.01
N GLY A 254 -28.44 10.68 13.95
CA GLY A 254 -28.53 9.70 12.87
C GLY A 254 -27.61 8.49 13.02
N SER A 255 -26.77 8.41 14.06
CA SER A 255 -25.95 7.23 14.34
C SER A 255 -26.84 6.01 14.69
N LEU A 256 -26.36 4.81 14.35
CA LEU A 256 -27.04 3.56 14.65
C LEU A 256 -26.40 2.91 15.88
N HIS A 257 -27.18 2.70 16.90
CA HIS A 257 -26.76 2.12 18.18
C HIS A 257 -27.30 0.70 18.33
N LEU A 258 -26.42 -0.25 18.65
CA LEU A 258 -26.79 -1.62 18.95
C LEU A 258 -26.69 -1.87 20.44
N ARG A 259 -27.81 -2.35 21.04
CA ARG A 259 -27.96 -2.67 22.47
C ARG A 259 -28.48 -4.08 22.65
N ALA A 260 -28.31 -4.63 23.83
CA ALA A 260 -28.99 -5.88 24.17
C ALA A 260 -30.53 -5.71 24.07
N ARG A 261 -31.19 -6.75 23.60
CA ARG A 261 -32.65 -6.84 23.69
C ARG A 261 -32.99 -7.29 25.12
N ASP A 262 -33.84 -6.53 25.80
CA ASP A 262 -34.38 -6.85 27.14
C ASP A 262 -35.15 -8.17 27.12
#